data_903b191c421f16b69c068b5c568cd85e
#
_entry.id   903b191c421f16b69c068b5c568cd85e
#
_cell.length_a   1.000
_cell.length_b   1.000
_cell.length_c   1.000
_cell.angle_alpha   90.00
_cell.angle_beta   90.00
_cell.angle_gamma   90.00
#
_symmetry.space_group_name_H-M   'P 1'
#
loop_
_entity.id
_entity.type
_entity.pdbx_description
1 polymer ?
#
loop_
_entity_poly.entity_id
_entity_poly.type
_entity_poly.pdbx_seq_one_letter_code
_entity_poly.pdbx_strand_id
1 'polypeptide(L)'
;EPVRSDITFEVTVPDATKTYNSVTVNTVPSTDTEYYYMGLMLKSEFEAQREKKLLQSLVGTLNGNIGAGDDPETIAASLLHKGADTYTLNYPSFYDEYVAVVFGCAVSNGFIVSTTPITSLPVSIDASLLPDNTDPLYKRWLGKWRVTSTTSQVNEAPVTFEVIVKPGTVNSSYMIRGWGITIYGNRYDLRAYYQASYNGASTPAIPITKSTGILYTKTDNAIYGYDGVYPIRTRYSRITHSTGAYSSFTTTQTSPKLVGIYDEAQAGQATMYGSGYNTGTDYVGIEFFRWTENQASYYTSPAVRPGYTAKDFPVGPFTWVQLMDADGNDLTPAE
;
A
#
# COMPACT_ATOMS: atom_id res chain seq x y z
N GLU A 1 4.00 37.04 16.80
CA GLU A 1 2.59 36.93 16.37
C GLU A 1 2.47 35.81 15.32
N PRO A 2 1.34 35.06 15.26
CA PRO A 2 1.15 34.09 14.24
C PRO A 2 1.07 34.77 12.86
N VAL A 3 1.78 34.23 11.88
CA VAL A 3 1.68 34.68 10.49
C VAL A 3 0.28 34.34 10.00
N ARG A 4 -0.44 35.29 9.45
CA ARG A 4 -1.79 35.14 8.87
C ARG A 4 -1.82 35.63 7.46
N SER A 5 -2.65 35.01 6.64
CA SER A 5 -2.95 35.39 5.28
C SER A 5 -4.46 35.39 5.05
N ASP A 6 -4.91 36.18 4.10
CA ASP A 6 -6.29 36.21 3.61
C ASP A 6 -6.49 35.37 2.32
N ILE A 7 -5.48 34.56 1.95
CA ILE A 7 -5.58 33.64 0.80
C ILE A 7 -6.74 32.67 1.00
N THR A 8 -7.54 32.50 -0.03
CA THR A 8 -8.65 31.55 -0.08
C THR A 8 -8.44 30.56 -1.20
N PHE A 9 -9.14 29.42 -1.17
CA PHE A 9 -8.96 28.34 -2.12
C PHE A 9 -10.30 27.87 -2.68
N GLU A 10 -10.36 27.76 -3.99
CA GLU A 10 -11.38 26.96 -4.68
C GLU A 10 -10.80 25.56 -4.88
N VAL A 11 -11.40 24.56 -4.23
CA VAL A 11 -10.97 23.16 -4.28
C VAL A 11 -12.02 22.34 -4.96
N THR A 12 -11.65 21.64 -6.03
CA THR A 12 -12.57 20.80 -6.80
C THR A 12 -11.96 19.44 -7.10
N VAL A 13 -12.82 18.45 -7.27
CA VAL A 13 -12.48 17.14 -7.83
C VAL A 13 -13.37 16.91 -9.04
N PRO A 14 -12.92 17.27 -10.25
CA PRO A 14 -13.71 17.10 -11.45
C PRO A 14 -14.00 15.62 -11.71
N ASP A 15 -15.25 15.24 -11.92
CA ASP A 15 -15.64 13.85 -12.20
C ASP A 15 -14.91 13.28 -13.43
N ALA A 16 -14.61 14.11 -14.43
CA ALA A 16 -13.85 13.71 -15.62
C ALA A 16 -12.41 13.24 -15.29
N THR A 17 -11.85 13.62 -14.14
CA THR A 17 -10.50 13.23 -13.71
C THR A 17 -10.51 12.10 -12.70
N LYS A 18 -11.69 11.69 -12.23
CA LYS A 18 -11.87 10.58 -11.30
C LYS A 18 -11.90 9.26 -12.06
N THR A 19 -10.98 8.36 -11.76
CA THR A 19 -10.90 7.04 -12.37
C THR A 19 -10.88 5.95 -11.27
N TYR A 20 -10.99 4.70 -11.67
CA TYR A 20 -10.96 3.57 -10.73
C TYR A 20 -9.63 3.44 -9.96
N ASN A 21 -8.55 4.04 -10.44
CA ASN A 21 -7.22 3.93 -9.83
C ASN A 21 -6.52 5.29 -9.61
N SER A 22 -7.22 6.39 -9.77
CA SER A 22 -6.70 7.72 -9.47
C SER A 22 -7.81 8.72 -9.20
N VAL A 23 -7.50 9.72 -8.40
CA VAL A 23 -8.34 10.88 -8.16
C VAL A 23 -7.49 12.14 -8.15
N THR A 24 -7.89 13.16 -8.87
CA THR A 24 -7.15 14.43 -8.97
C THR A 24 -7.94 15.56 -8.31
N VAL A 25 -7.29 16.26 -7.40
CA VAL A 25 -7.78 17.48 -6.76
C VAL A 25 -7.20 18.67 -7.51
N ASN A 26 -8.05 19.62 -7.91
CA ASN A 26 -7.64 20.91 -8.44
C ASN A 26 -7.80 21.95 -7.36
N THR A 27 -6.81 22.82 -7.22
CA THR A 27 -6.85 23.96 -6.29
C THR A 27 -6.50 25.23 -7.04
N VAL A 28 -7.37 26.23 -6.90
CA VAL A 28 -7.15 27.58 -7.42
C VAL A 28 -7.12 28.54 -6.23
N PRO A 29 -5.95 29.07 -5.86
CA PRO A 29 -5.85 30.06 -4.80
C PRO A 29 -6.27 31.45 -5.30
N SER A 30 -6.67 32.34 -4.38
CA SER A 30 -7.01 33.72 -4.69
C SER A 30 -5.79 34.60 -5.06
N THR A 31 -4.57 34.10 -4.85
CA THR A 31 -3.31 34.75 -5.24
C THR A 31 -2.26 33.73 -5.63
N ASP A 32 -1.42 34.07 -6.62
CA ASP A 32 -0.35 33.20 -7.12
C ASP A 32 1.00 33.40 -6.40
N THR A 33 1.06 34.29 -5.43
CA THR A 33 2.32 34.67 -4.79
C THR A 33 2.60 33.94 -3.48
N GLU A 34 1.58 33.41 -2.84
CA GLU A 34 1.68 32.75 -1.55
C GLU A 34 1.77 31.23 -1.69
N TYR A 35 2.50 30.61 -0.77
CA TYR A 35 2.54 29.14 -0.68
C TYR A 35 1.28 28.57 -0.07
N TYR A 36 0.94 27.36 -0.49
CA TYR A 36 -0.08 26.55 0.15
C TYR A 36 0.29 25.06 0.11
N TYR A 37 -0.22 24.33 1.08
CA TYR A 37 -0.22 22.87 1.11
C TYR A 37 -1.49 22.33 0.45
N MET A 38 -1.37 21.25 -0.30
CA MET A 38 -2.48 20.49 -0.87
C MET A 38 -2.20 19.00 -0.75
N GLY A 39 -3.20 18.21 -0.32
CA GLY A 39 -3.10 16.76 -0.22
C GLY A 39 -4.45 16.09 -0.05
N LEU A 40 -4.44 14.77 -0.14
CA LEU A 40 -5.57 13.90 0.18
C LEU A 40 -5.18 13.01 1.35
N MET A 41 -6.06 12.88 2.33
CA MET A 41 -5.90 12.00 3.47
C MET A 41 -7.17 11.19 3.71
N LEU A 42 -7.07 10.13 4.48
CA LEU A 42 -8.23 9.36 4.90
C LEU A 42 -9.15 10.25 5.75
N LYS A 43 -10.47 10.17 5.52
CA LYS A 43 -11.47 10.88 6.31
C LYS A 43 -11.38 10.51 7.78
N SER A 44 -11.12 9.24 8.10
CA SER A 44 -10.91 8.78 9.47
C SER A 44 -9.73 9.45 10.17
N GLU A 45 -8.65 9.71 9.46
CA GLU A 45 -7.49 10.45 9.99
C GLU A 45 -7.79 11.93 10.16
N PHE A 46 -8.53 12.51 9.21
CA PHE A 46 -8.97 13.91 9.27
C PHE A 46 -9.88 14.16 10.48
N GLU A 47 -10.84 13.27 10.74
CA GLU A 47 -11.81 13.39 11.84
C GLU A 47 -11.25 12.95 13.20
N ALA A 48 -10.16 12.19 13.24
CA ALA A 48 -9.57 11.69 14.48
C ALA A 48 -8.99 12.80 15.39
N GLN A 49 -8.81 14.01 14.87
CA GLN A 49 -8.18 15.09 15.61
C GLN A 49 -8.81 16.46 15.29
N ARG A 50 -8.65 17.40 16.24
CA ARG A 50 -9.10 18.77 16.02
C ARG A 50 -8.20 19.44 14.96
N GLU A 51 -8.77 20.36 14.18
CA GLU A 51 -8.09 21.08 13.09
C GLU A 51 -6.73 21.65 13.49
N LYS A 52 -6.64 22.32 14.65
CA LYS A 52 -5.37 22.89 15.14
C LYS A 52 -4.29 21.82 15.29
N LYS A 53 -4.64 20.65 15.81
CA LYS A 53 -3.70 19.54 15.99
C LYS A 53 -3.31 18.92 14.66
N LEU A 54 -4.25 18.81 13.74
CA LEU A 54 -4.01 18.34 12.38
C LEU A 54 -3.04 19.26 11.64
N LEU A 55 -3.28 20.58 11.67
CA LEU A 55 -2.35 21.58 11.10
C LEU A 55 -0.95 21.45 11.69
N GLN A 56 -0.83 21.34 13.02
CA GLN A 56 0.46 21.14 13.68
C GLN A 56 1.18 19.89 13.21
N SER A 57 0.45 18.77 13.02
CA SER A 57 0.99 17.50 12.55
C SER A 57 1.47 17.60 11.10
N LEU A 58 0.65 18.17 10.19
CA LEU A 58 1.00 18.35 8.79
C LEU A 58 2.21 19.29 8.62
N VAL A 59 2.19 20.42 9.27
CA VAL A 59 3.32 21.38 9.28
C VAL A 59 4.58 20.76 9.90
N GLY A 60 4.43 19.97 10.95
CA GLY A 60 5.54 19.22 11.55
C GLY A 60 6.19 18.23 10.56
N THR A 61 5.37 17.55 9.75
CA THR A 61 5.86 16.66 8.67
C THR A 61 6.62 17.44 7.60
N LEU A 62 6.10 18.62 7.19
CA LEU A 62 6.80 19.48 6.23
C LEU A 62 8.15 19.95 6.77
N ASN A 63 8.18 20.42 8.00
CA ASN A 63 9.41 20.86 8.66
C ASN A 63 10.43 19.75 8.92
N GLY A 64 9.97 18.51 9.02
CA GLY A 64 10.86 17.34 9.11
C GLY A 64 11.75 17.12 7.87
N ASN A 65 11.47 17.80 6.75
CA ASN A 65 12.30 17.79 5.55
C ASN A 65 13.38 18.87 5.55
N ILE A 66 13.39 19.80 6.50
CA ILE A 66 14.41 20.84 6.62
C ILE A 66 15.57 20.28 7.45
N GLY A 67 16.69 20.01 6.79
CA GLY A 67 17.92 19.55 7.43
C GLY A 67 18.79 20.70 7.96
N ALA A 68 19.81 20.34 8.71
CA ALA A 68 20.79 21.33 9.20
C ALA A 68 21.57 21.95 8.02
N GLY A 69 21.42 23.24 7.85
CA GLY A 69 22.08 24.01 6.78
C GLY A 69 21.26 24.15 5.50
N ASP A 70 20.06 23.56 5.44
CA ASP A 70 19.16 23.80 4.32
C ASP A 70 18.56 25.21 4.38
N ASP A 71 18.26 25.78 3.20
CA ASP A 71 17.47 26.98 3.11
C ASP A 71 15.97 26.64 3.15
N PRO A 72 15.24 27.09 4.20
CA PRO A 72 13.83 26.77 4.36
C PRO A 72 12.94 27.23 3.21
N GLU A 73 13.29 28.32 2.52
CA GLU A 73 12.56 28.79 1.34
C GLU A 73 12.69 27.81 0.16
N THR A 74 13.90 27.31 -0.05
CA THR A 74 14.14 26.28 -1.09
C THR A 74 13.38 25.01 -0.81
N ILE A 75 13.34 24.56 0.45
CA ILE A 75 12.58 23.37 0.86
C ILE A 75 11.07 23.63 0.69
N ALA A 76 10.57 24.79 1.16
CA ALA A 76 9.17 25.16 0.99
C ALA A 76 8.76 25.18 -0.50
N ALA A 77 9.59 25.74 -1.38
CA ALA A 77 9.35 25.78 -2.82
C ALA A 77 9.28 24.38 -3.46
N SER A 78 9.93 23.37 -2.87
CA SER A 78 9.93 22.00 -3.35
C SER A 78 8.74 21.16 -2.84
N LEU A 79 8.12 21.54 -1.72
CA LEU A 79 7.07 20.79 -1.04
C LEU A 79 5.68 21.42 -1.15
N LEU A 80 5.61 22.72 -1.41
CA LEU A 80 4.40 23.51 -1.41
C LEU A 80 4.07 24.01 -2.82
N HIS A 81 2.84 24.46 -3.00
CA HIS A 81 2.31 24.95 -4.26
C HIS A 81 2.17 26.46 -4.27
N LYS A 82 2.20 27.06 -5.46
CA LYS A 82 1.83 28.47 -5.74
C LYS A 82 0.98 28.51 -7.00
N GLY A 83 0.00 29.41 -7.03
CA GLY A 83 -0.91 29.50 -8.17
C GLY A 83 -1.80 28.26 -8.31
N ALA A 84 -2.54 28.16 -9.41
CA ALA A 84 -3.39 27.01 -9.68
C ALA A 84 -2.55 25.75 -9.91
N ASP A 85 -2.90 24.67 -9.20
CA ASP A 85 -2.17 23.40 -9.29
C ASP A 85 -3.08 22.20 -8.99
N THR A 86 -2.57 20.99 -9.21
CA THR A 86 -3.28 19.72 -9.03
C THR A 86 -2.50 18.76 -8.17
N TYR A 87 -3.24 17.93 -7.42
CA TYR A 87 -2.69 16.79 -6.68
C TYR A 87 -3.42 15.52 -7.09
N THR A 88 -2.67 14.47 -7.45
CA THR A 88 -3.25 13.17 -7.82
C THR A 88 -2.89 12.11 -6.78
N LEU A 89 -3.93 11.49 -6.20
CA LEU A 89 -3.79 10.27 -5.41
C LEU A 89 -3.93 9.07 -6.35
N ASN A 90 -2.91 8.23 -6.40
CA ASN A 90 -2.92 6.98 -7.15
C ASN A 90 -3.38 5.82 -6.27
N TYR A 91 -4.13 4.90 -6.86
CA TYR A 91 -4.62 3.67 -6.25
C TYR A 91 -5.42 3.89 -4.96
N PRO A 92 -6.46 4.77 -5.00
CA PRO A 92 -7.36 4.91 -3.86
C PRO A 92 -8.12 3.61 -3.60
N SER A 93 -8.57 3.44 -2.36
CA SER A 93 -9.42 2.34 -1.97
C SER A 93 -10.90 2.67 -2.23
N PHE A 94 -11.68 1.70 -2.71
CA PHE A 94 -13.15 1.83 -2.83
C PHE A 94 -13.88 1.81 -1.49
N TYR A 95 -13.18 1.42 -0.41
CA TYR A 95 -13.74 1.20 0.93
C TYR A 95 -13.42 2.32 1.89
N ASP A 96 -12.65 3.30 1.45
CA ASP A 96 -12.23 4.43 2.26
C ASP A 96 -12.80 5.72 1.68
N GLU A 97 -13.18 6.62 2.56
CA GLU A 97 -13.48 7.99 2.21
C GLU A 97 -12.24 8.85 2.43
N TYR A 98 -12.05 9.82 1.56
CA TYR A 98 -10.92 10.74 1.61
C TYR A 98 -11.40 12.17 1.80
N VAL A 99 -10.49 13.03 2.27
CA VAL A 99 -10.71 14.47 2.36
C VAL A 99 -9.53 15.17 1.68
N ALA A 100 -9.82 16.01 0.70
CA ALA A 100 -8.85 16.97 0.20
C ALA A 100 -8.63 18.04 1.26
N VAL A 101 -7.37 18.34 1.57
CA VAL A 101 -6.96 19.29 2.61
C VAL A 101 -6.05 20.33 1.99
N VAL A 102 -6.44 21.60 2.08
CA VAL A 102 -5.68 22.72 1.53
C VAL A 102 -5.58 23.81 2.61
N PHE A 103 -4.41 24.40 2.82
CA PHE A 103 -4.21 25.53 3.71
C PHE A 103 -3.01 26.38 3.29
N GLY A 104 -3.06 27.68 3.54
CA GLY A 104 -1.98 28.61 3.27
C GLY A 104 -0.75 28.36 4.14
N CYS A 105 0.42 28.57 3.57
CA CYS A 105 1.71 28.39 4.21
C CYS A 105 2.63 29.60 3.99
N ALA A 106 3.57 29.80 4.90
CA ALA A 106 4.69 30.73 4.75
C ALA A 106 5.94 30.18 5.42
N VAL A 107 7.10 30.71 5.07
CA VAL A 107 8.33 30.50 5.85
C VAL A 107 8.45 31.63 6.86
N SER A 108 8.63 31.29 8.12
CA SER A 108 8.81 32.23 9.22
C SER A 108 9.79 31.70 10.25
N ASN A 109 10.79 32.48 10.59
CA ASN A 109 11.86 32.11 11.55
C ASN A 109 12.54 30.79 11.23
N GLY A 110 12.75 30.50 9.95
CA GLY A 110 13.41 29.26 9.51
C GLY A 110 12.51 28.02 9.45
N PHE A 111 11.19 28.17 9.63
CA PHE A 111 10.23 27.07 9.61
C PHE A 111 9.06 27.37 8.68
N ILE A 112 8.48 26.31 8.11
CA ILE A 112 7.19 26.37 7.43
C ILE A 112 6.11 26.50 8.53
N VAL A 113 5.19 27.43 8.35
CA VAL A 113 4.05 27.68 9.25
C VAL A 113 2.75 27.73 8.45
N SER A 114 1.63 27.33 9.05
CA SER A 114 0.30 27.54 8.46
C SER A 114 -0.14 28.99 8.63
N THR A 115 -0.75 29.57 7.60
CA THR A 115 -1.23 30.95 7.58
C THR A 115 -2.74 31.08 7.58
N THR A 116 -3.47 29.98 7.22
CA THR A 116 -4.94 29.94 7.18
C THR A 116 -5.48 28.71 7.91
N PRO A 117 -6.77 28.67 8.25
CA PRO A 117 -7.51 27.43 8.54
C PRO A 117 -7.48 26.46 7.36
N ILE A 118 -7.92 25.22 7.59
CA ILE A 118 -8.05 24.20 6.55
C ILE A 118 -9.30 24.48 5.69
N THR A 119 -9.13 24.52 4.38
CA THR A 119 -10.19 24.30 3.41
C THR A 119 -10.23 22.82 3.07
N SER A 120 -11.39 22.16 3.19
CA SER A 120 -11.52 20.73 2.99
C SER A 120 -12.65 20.38 2.03
N LEU A 121 -12.49 19.30 1.28
CA LEU A 121 -13.50 18.75 0.36
C LEU A 121 -13.55 17.21 0.53
N PRO A 122 -14.71 16.62 0.87
CA PRO A 122 -14.88 15.18 0.87
C PRO A 122 -14.71 14.58 -0.53
N VAL A 123 -14.05 13.44 -0.62
CA VAL A 123 -13.77 12.73 -1.88
C VAL A 123 -14.02 11.24 -1.68
N SER A 124 -14.79 10.64 -2.56
CA SER A 124 -15.03 9.20 -2.60
C SER A 124 -14.79 8.65 -3.99
N ILE A 125 -14.46 7.37 -4.03
CA ILE A 125 -14.29 6.60 -5.25
C ILE A 125 -14.85 5.20 -5.01
N ASP A 126 -15.49 4.63 -6.00
CA ASP A 126 -16.14 3.33 -5.87
C ASP A 126 -15.99 2.46 -7.13
N ALA A 127 -16.43 1.21 -7.03
CA ALA A 127 -16.29 0.22 -8.09
C ALA A 127 -17.11 0.52 -9.36
N SER A 128 -18.05 1.47 -9.33
CA SER A 128 -18.80 1.88 -10.54
C SER A 128 -17.90 2.55 -11.58
N LEU A 129 -16.70 2.97 -11.18
CA LEU A 129 -15.68 3.53 -12.07
C LEU A 129 -14.86 2.47 -12.81
N LEU A 130 -15.01 1.17 -12.48
CA LEU A 130 -14.35 0.11 -13.24
C LEU A 130 -14.89 0.08 -14.68
N PRO A 131 -14.01 -0.13 -15.69
CA PRO A 131 -14.45 -0.25 -17.06
C PRO A 131 -15.42 -1.43 -17.28
N ASP A 132 -16.34 -1.29 -18.23
CA ASP A 132 -17.34 -2.33 -18.56
C ASP A 132 -16.70 -3.66 -19.00
N ASN A 133 -15.49 -3.62 -19.54
CA ASN A 133 -14.73 -4.80 -19.95
C ASN A 133 -13.89 -5.41 -18.81
N THR A 134 -14.17 -5.05 -17.57
CA THR A 134 -13.49 -5.66 -16.42
C THR A 134 -13.86 -7.15 -16.32
N ASP A 135 -12.86 -8.01 -16.40
CA ASP A 135 -13.03 -9.45 -16.27
C ASP A 135 -13.61 -9.78 -14.87
N PRO A 136 -14.73 -10.52 -14.79
CA PRO A 136 -15.28 -10.95 -13.49
C PRO A 136 -14.29 -11.74 -12.64
N LEU A 137 -13.38 -12.52 -13.27
CA LEU A 137 -12.33 -13.28 -12.57
C LEU A 137 -11.24 -12.36 -12.02
N TYR A 138 -11.03 -11.20 -12.62
CA TYR A 138 -10.20 -10.13 -12.06
C TYR A 138 -10.93 -9.44 -10.91
N LYS A 139 -12.19 -9.02 -11.14
CA LYS A 139 -12.99 -8.26 -10.18
C LYS A 139 -13.17 -9.00 -8.84
N ARG A 140 -13.29 -10.32 -8.85
CA ARG A 140 -13.51 -11.13 -7.63
C ARG A 140 -12.40 -11.04 -6.58
N TRP A 141 -11.18 -10.65 -6.98
CA TRP A 141 -10.08 -10.45 -6.05
C TRP A 141 -10.13 -9.08 -5.35
N LEU A 142 -10.82 -8.11 -5.93
CA LEU A 142 -10.95 -6.78 -5.34
C LEU A 142 -11.76 -6.86 -4.05
N GLY A 143 -11.34 -6.13 -3.02
CA GLY A 143 -12.07 -6.12 -1.77
C GLY A 143 -11.19 -6.19 -0.55
N LYS A 144 -11.83 -6.38 0.59
CA LYS A 144 -11.16 -6.63 1.87
C LYS A 144 -11.05 -8.13 2.11
N TRP A 145 -9.88 -8.57 2.54
CA TRP A 145 -9.57 -9.97 2.78
C TRP A 145 -8.90 -10.14 4.12
N ARG A 146 -9.26 -11.22 4.83
CA ARG A 146 -8.51 -11.73 5.96
C ARG A 146 -7.56 -12.80 5.47
N VAL A 147 -6.27 -12.61 5.74
CA VAL A 147 -5.18 -13.50 5.32
C VAL A 147 -4.59 -14.16 6.55
N THR A 148 -4.54 -15.48 6.55
CA THR A 148 -3.94 -16.27 7.63
C THR A 148 -2.76 -17.05 7.08
N SER A 149 -1.59 -16.86 7.70
CA SER A 149 -0.37 -17.59 7.35
C SER A 149 -0.40 -19.03 7.82
N THR A 150 0.46 -19.85 7.24
CA THR A 150 0.83 -21.14 7.84
C THR A 150 1.87 -20.93 8.95
N THR A 151 2.04 -21.93 9.82
CA THR A 151 3.14 -21.94 10.78
C THR A 151 4.35 -22.62 10.17
N SER A 152 5.50 -21.96 10.24
CA SER A 152 6.76 -22.50 9.73
C SER A 152 7.56 -23.27 10.78
N GLN A 153 7.23 -23.11 12.04
CA GLN A 153 7.92 -23.74 13.17
C GLN A 153 6.94 -24.47 14.08
N VAL A 154 7.39 -25.57 14.66
CA VAL A 154 6.68 -26.29 15.71
C VAL A 154 6.50 -25.33 16.90
N ASN A 155 5.26 -25.10 17.31
CA ASN A 155 4.84 -24.21 18.39
C ASN A 155 4.63 -22.72 18.07
N GLU A 156 4.65 -22.28 16.82
CA GLU A 156 4.21 -20.94 16.45
C GLU A 156 2.75 -20.95 16.01
N ALA A 157 1.99 -19.95 16.46
CA ALA A 157 0.62 -19.73 15.99
C ALA A 157 0.62 -19.08 14.60
N PRO A 158 -0.37 -19.39 13.75
CA PRO A 158 -0.59 -18.65 12.51
C PRO A 158 -0.76 -17.16 12.78
N VAL A 159 -0.30 -16.34 11.84
CA VAL A 159 -0.49 -14.88 11.88
C VAL A 159 -1.64 -14.53 10.98
N THR A 160 -2.56 -13.71 11.49
CA THR A 160 -3.71 -13.21 10.73
C THR A 160 -3.61 -11.70 10.59
N PHE A 161 -3.84 -11.20 9.37
CA PHE A 161 -3.87 -9.78 9.06
C PHE A 161 -4.92 -9.50 7.98
N GLU A 162 -5.33 -8.26 7.85
CA GLU A 162 -6.30 -7.85 6.85
C GLU A 162 -5.61 -7.05 5.74
N VAL A 163 -6.03 -7.31 4.50
CA VAL A 163 -5.55 -6.59 3.33
C VAL A 163 -6.71 -6.01 2.54
N ILE A 164 -6.44 -4.93 1.84
CA ILE A 164 -7.32 -4.36 0.82
C ILE A 164 -6.66 -4.60 -0.53
N VAL A 165 -7.32 -5.34 -1.40
CA VAL A 165 -6.92 -5.54 -2.79
C VAL A 165 -7.61 -4.49 -3.65
N LYS A 166 -6.81 -3.57 -4.19
CA LYS A 166 -7.24 -2.44 -5.02
C LYS A 166 -6.89 -2.69 -6.48
N PRO A 167 -7.63 -2.12 -7.43
CA PRO A 167 -7.25 -2.22 -8.83
C PRO A 167 -5.95 -1.44 -9.09
N GLY A 168 -5.01 -2.09 -9.74
CA GLY A 168 -3.90 -1.44 -10.41
C GLY A 168 -4.29 -1.06 -11.84
N THR A 169 -3.77 -1.78 -12.83
CA THR A 169 -4.31 -1.75 -14.19
C THR A 169 -5.35 -2.86 -14.32
N VAL A 170 -6.58 -2.52 -14.68
CA VAL A 170 -7.69 -3.47 -14.84
C VAL A 170 -7.29 -4.64 -15.74
N ASN A 171 -7.67 -5.85 -15.35
CA ASN A 171 -7.34 -7.12 -16.02
C ASN A 171 -5.84 -7.43 -16.13
N SER A 172 -4.99 -6.73 -15.36
CA SER A 172 -3.53 -6.89 -15.40
C SER A 172 -2.86 -6.92 -14.03
N SER A 173 -3.20 -5.98 -13.14
CA SER A 173 -2.49 -5.86 -11.86
C SER A 173 -3.38 -5.39 -10.73
N TYR A 174 -2.89 -5.61 -9.51
CA TYR A 174 -3.50 -5.18 -8.25
C TYR A 174 -2.49 -4.43 -7.40
N MET A 175 -3.01 -3.63 -6.48
CA MET A 175 -2.27 -3.00 -5.39
C MET A 175 -2.85 -3.48 -4.06
N ILE A 176 -2.03 -4.10 -3.21
CA ILE A 176 -2.46 -4.70 -1.95
C ILE A 176 -1.95 -3.86 -0.79
N ARG A 177 -2.85 -3.21 -0.06
CA ARG A 177 -2.57 -2.49 1.18
C ARG A 177 -2.77 -3.39 2.38
N GLY A 178 -1.92 -3.27 3.41
CA GLY A 178 -2.03 -4.04 4.65
C GLY A 178 -1.25 -5.34 4.65
N TRP A 179 -0.39 -5.59 3.66
CA TRP A 179 0.35 -6.85 3.58
C TRP A 179 1.33 -7.03 4.73
N GLY A 180 1.14 -8.13 5.46
CA GLY A 180 1.97 -8.48 6.61
C GLY A 180 1.59 -7.71 7.87
N ILE A 181 2.47 -7.76 8.87
CA ILE A 181 2.24 -7.16 10.19
C ILE A 181 3.17 -6.00 10.49
N THR A 182 3.98 -5.61 9.52
CA THR A 182 4.91 -4.48 9.67
C THR A 182 4.23 -3.16 9.30
N ILE A 183 4.80 -2.07 9.80
CA ILE A 183 4.35 -0.72 9.46
C ILE A 183 4.40 -0.44 7.95
N TYR A 184 5.28 -1.11 7.22
CA TYR A 184 5.43 -0.90 5.78
C TYR A 184 4.24 -1.41 4.99
N GLY A 185 3.60 -2.51 5.42
CA GLY A 185 2.38 -3.01 4.80
C GLY A 185 1.23 -2.01 4.83
N ASN A 186 1.16 -1.19 5.89
CA ASN A 186 0.15 -0.13 6.01
C ASN A 186 0.53 1.16 5.26
N ARG A 187 1.81 1.33 4.92
CA ARG A 187 2.29 2.52 4.19
C ARG A 187 2.37 2.32 2.69
N TYR A 188 2.69 1.11 2.24
CA TYR A 188 2.97 0.83 0.84
C TYR A 188 2.05 -0.24 0.28
N ASP A 189 1.70 -0.11 -0.98
CA ASP A 189 0.90 -1.08 -1.70
C ASP A 189 1.80 -2.15 -2.32
N LEU A 190 1.65 -3.40 -1.87
CA LEU A 190 2.31 -4.54 -2.51
C LEU A 190 1.74 -4.71 -3.93
N ARG A 191 2.60 -4.74 -4.92
CA ARG A 191 2.21 -5.02 -6.31
C ARG A 191 1.90 -6.50 -6.49
N ALA A 192 0.75 -6.79 -7.07
CA ALA A 192 0.35 -8.11 -7.51
C ALA A 192 -0.18 -8.06 -8.94
N TYR A 193 -0.28 -9.21 -9.57
CA TYR A 193 -0.61 -9.31 -10.99
C TYR A 193 -1.76 -10.28 -11.19
N TYR A 194 -2.50 -10.06 -12.25
CA TYR A 194 -3.57 -10.92 -12.71
C TYR A 194 -3.12 -11.79 -13.86
N GLN A 195 -3.59 -13.02 -13.87
CA GLN A 195 -3.47 -13.90 -15.03
C GLN A 195 -4.78 -14.68 -15.21
N ALA A 196 -5.40 -14.53 -16.38
CA ALA A 196 -6.71 -15.12 -16.67
C ALA A 196 -6.67 -16.67 -16.70
N SER A 197 -5.55 -17.25 -17.08
CA SER A 197 -5.37 -18.71 -17.16
C SER A 197 -4.00 -19.11 -16.65
N TYR A 198 -3.97 -19.98 -15.66
CA TYR A 198 -2.75 -20.57 -15.12
C TYR A 198 -2.64 -22.02 -15.60
N ASN A 199 -1.54 -22.33 -16.30
CA ASN A 199 -1.19 -23.67 -16.79
C ASN A 199 0.22 -24.02 -16.29
N GLY A 200 0.35 -24.23 -14.99
CA GLY A 200 1.59 -24.69 -14.36
C GLY A 200 1.62 -26.20 -14.22
N ALA A 201 2.80 -26.78 -14.05
CA ALA A 201 2.90 -28.15 -13.58
C ALA A 201 2.43 -28.22 -12.11
N SER A 202 1.67 -29.27 -11.76
CA SER A 202 1.39 -29.56 -10.36
C SER A 202 2.70 -29.83 -9.63
N THR A 203 2.91 -29.13 -8.54
CA THR A 203 4.04 -29.35 -7.64
C THR A 203 3.50 -29.53 -6.24
N PRO A 204 4.25 -30.13 -5.32
CA PRO A 204 3.83 -30.15 -3.91
C PRO A 204 3.57 -28.76 -3.33
N ALA A 205 4.24 -27.71 -3.87
CA ALA A 205 4.03 -26.33 -3.46
C ALA A 205 2.76 -25.71 -4.07
N ILE A 206 2.38 -26.13 -5.30
CA ILE A 206 1.14 -25.70 -5.96
C ILE A 206 0.46 -26.97 -6.49
N PRO A 207 -0.52 -27.52 -5.77
CA PRO A 207 -1.13 -28.81 -6.13
C PRO A 207 -2.07 -28.76 -7.33
N ILE A 208 -2.24 -27.60 -7.95
CA ILE A 208 -3.17 -27.37 -9.07
C ILE A 208 -2.40 -27.09 -10.35
N THR A 209 -2.65 -27.87 -11.40
CA THR A 209 -2.03 -27.70 -12.71
C THR A 209 -2.72 -26.66 -13.58
N LYS A 210 -4.01 -26.41 -13.35
CA LYS A 210 -4.83 -25.47 -14.12
C LYS A 210 -5.73 -24.68 -13.18
N SER A 211 -5.76 -23.38 -13.37
CA SER A 211 -6.69 -22.49 -12.68
C SER A 211 -6.99 -21.28 -13.56
N THR A 212 -8.11 -20.62 -13.30
CA THR A 212 -8.52 -19.40 -13.98
C THR A 212 -8.51 -18.22 -13.02
N GLY A 213 -8.16 -17.06 -13.55
CA GLY A 213 -8.22 -15.81 -12.77
C GLY A 213 -7.37 -15.84 -11.51
N ILE A 214 -6.09 -16.14 -11.63
CA ILE A 214 -5.17 -16.12 -10.49
C ILE A 214 -4.68 -14.72 -10.16
N LEU A 215 -4.38 -14.50 -8.86
CA LEU A 215 -3.60 -13.39 -8.38
C LEU A 215 -2.20 -13.89 -8.01
N TYR A 216 -1.15 -13.23 -8.48
CA TYR A 216 0.22 -13.66 -8.13
C TYR A 216 1.13 -12.47 -7.84
N THR A 217 2.23 -12.73 -7.13
CA THR A 217 3.27 -11.76 -6.85
C THR A 217 4.59 -12.16 -7.48
N LYS A 218 5.41 -11.16 -7.81
CA LYS A 218 6.80 -11.31 -8.26
C LYS A 218 7.63 -10.14 -7.74
N THR A 219 8.94 -10.33 -7.57
CA THR A 219 9.84 -9.23 -7.24
C THR A 219 10.35 -8.55 -8.50
N ASP A 220 10.37 -7.23 -8.52
CA ASP A 220 10.74 -6.41 -9.67
C ASP A 220 11.81 -5.35 -9.36
N ASN A 221 12.45 -5.42 -8.17
CA ASN A 221 13.36 -4.39 -7.66
C ASN A 221 12.75 -2.98 -7.52
N ALA A 222 11.43 -2.86 -7.57
CA ALA A 222 10.77 -1.58 -7.44
C ALA A 222 11.04 -0.96 -6.06
N ILE A 223 11.21 0.35 -6.05
CA ILE A 223 11.22 1.15 -4.84
C ILE A 223 9.78 1.55 -4.55
N TYR A 224 9.28 1.17 -3.37
CA TYR A 224 7.93 1.49 -2.92
C TYR A 224 7.87 2.84 -2.21
N GLY A 225 8.97 3.27 -1.64
CA GLY A 225 9.13 4.53 -0.91
C GLY A 225 10.45 4.53 -0.15
N TYR A 226 10.54 5.39 0.85
CA TYR A 226 11.76 5.56 1.64
C TYR A 226 11.43 5.56 3.14
N ASP A 227 12.34 5.01 3.93
CA ASP A 227 12.41 5.15 5.37
C ASP A 227 13.71 5.92 5.72
N GLY A 228 13.58 7.22 5.93
CA GLY A 228 14.72 8.13 5.91
C GLY A 228 15.39 8.12 4.54
N VAL A 229 16.68 7.81 4.50
CA VAL A 229 17.47 7.71 3.26
C VAL A 229 17.41 6.33 2.59
N TYR A 230 16.77 5.36 3.24
CA TYR A 230 16.77 3.98 2.80
C TYR A 230 15.54 3.64 1.95
N PRO A 231 15.71 3.16 0.71
CA PRO A 231 14.60 2.73 -0.10
C PRO A 231 13.93 1.48 0.48
N ILE A 232 12.61 1.42 0.38
CA ILE A 232 11.81 0.25 0.72
C ILE A 232 11.54 -0.56 -0.53
N ARG A 233 11.88 -1.83 -0.47
CA ARG A 233 11.66 -2.82 -1.53
C ARG A 233 10.99 -4.05 -0.96
N THR A 234 10.64 -5.00 -1.82
CA THR A 234 10.15 -6.32 -1.42
C THR A 234 11.19 -7.39 -1.67
N ARG A 235 11.14 -8.43 -0.85
CA ARG A 235 11.90 -9.66 -1.06
C ARG A 235 11.06 -10.89 -0.75
N TYR A 236 11.39 -12.00 -1.38
CA TYR A 236 10.87 -13.31 -1.00
C TYR A 236 11.75 -13.95 0.05
N SER A 237 11.11 -14.70 0.91
CA SER A 237 11.78 -15.52 1.89
C SER A 237 11.22 -16.93 1.88
N ARG A 238 12.09 -17.86 2.19
CA ARG A 238 11.79 -19.28 2.27
C ARG A 238 12.24 -19.81 3.61
N ILE A 239 11.40 -20.61 4.24
CA ILE A 239 11.77 -21.39 5.41
C ILE A 239 11.74 -22.86 5.00
N THR A 240 12.86 -23.56 5.14
CA THR A 240 12.94 -25.00 4.88
C THR A 240 12.28 -25.74 6.01
N HIS A 241 11.21 -26.49 5.71
CA HIS A 241 10.38 -27.15 6.71
C HIS A 241 11.16 -28.13 7.60
N SER A 242 12.07 -28.92 7.02
CA SER A 242 12.81 -29.96 7.73
C SER A 242 13.87 -29.41 8.73
N THR A 243 14.38 -28.22 8.50
CA THR A 243 15.48 -27.64 9.30
C THR A 243 15.13 -26.32 9.96
N GLY A 244 13.99 -25.70 9.61
CA GLY A 244 13.68 -24.33 10.00
C GLY A 244 14.65 -23.29 9.42
N ALA A 245 15.53 -23.68 8.49
CA ALA A 245 16.51 -22.79 7.90
C ALA A 245 15.82 -21.73 7.05
N TYR A 246 16.16 -20.48 7.31
CA TYR A 246 15.63 -19.32 6.61
C TYR A 246 16.59 -18.89 5.50
N SER A 247 16.02 -18.58 4.34
CA SER A 247 16.73 -17.98 3.21
C SER A 247 15.91 -16.85 2.63
N SER A 248 16.54 -15.76 2.24
CA SER A 248 15.85 -14.65 1.56
C SER A 248 16.41 -14.41 0.17
N PHE A 249 15.55 -13.96 -0.72
CA PHE A 249 15.83 -13.71 -2.12
C PHE A 249 15.41 -12.30 -2.50
N THR A 250 16.38 -11.51 -2.91
CA THR A 250 16.19 -10.10 -3.32
C THR A 250 16.27 -9.91 -4.81
N THR A 251 16.62 -10.96 -5.55
CA THR A 251 16.78 -10.87 -7.00
C THR A 251 15.45 -10.70 -7.69
N THR A 252 15.47 -9.95 -8.79
CA THR A 252 14.33 -9.83 -9.71
C THR A 252 13.88 -11.21 -10.15
N GLN A 253 12.60 -11.50 -9.92
CA GLN A 253 11.99 -12.76 -10.28
C GLN A 253 10.86 -12.50 -11.26
N THR A 254 11.04 -12.92 -12.50
CA THR A 254 10.02 -12.75 -13.56
C THR A 254 8.89 -13.76 -13.44
N SER A 255 9.14 -14.92 -12.84
CA SER A 255 8.13 -15.94 -12.59
C SER A 255 7.32 -15.64 -11.31
N PRO A 256 6.06 -16.06 -11.26
CA PRO A 256 5.25 -15.97 -10.04
C PRO A 256 5.92 -16.64 -8.85
N LYS A 257 5.89 -16.00 -7.67
CA LYS A 257 6.47 -16.53 -6.43
C LYS A 257 5.41 -16.92 -5.39
N LEU A 258 4.37 -16.10 -5.25
CA LEU A 258 3.16 -16.49 -4.55
C LEU A 258 2.03 -16.50 -5.56
N VAL A 259 1.27 -17.57 -5.59
CA VAL A 259 0.16 -17.81 -6.54
C VAL A 259 -1.11 -18.02 -5.74
N GLY A 260 -2.03 -17.05 -5.83
CA GLY A 260 -3.36 -17.11 -5.24
C GLY A 260 -4.31 -17.83 -6.19
N ILE A 261 -4.96 -18.86 -5.66
CA ILE A 261 -5.95 -19.68 -6.37
C ILE A 261 -7.28 -19.52 -5.64
N TYR A 262 -8.27 -19.03 -6.37
CA TYR A 262 -9.62 -18.86 -5.85
C TYR A 262 -10.33 -20.19 -5.73
N ASP A 263 -11.07 -20.43 -4.65
CA ASP A 263 -11.85 -21.63 -4.46
C ASP A 263 -13.18 -21.52 -5.22
N GLU A 264 -13.30 -22.24 -6.33
CA GLU A 264 -14.52 -22.23 -7.14
C GLU A 264 -15.72 -22.92 -6.44
N ALA A 265 -15.47 -23.70 -5.39
CA ALA A 265 -16.52 -24.36 -4.63
C ALA A 265 -17.02 -23.51 -3.45
N GLN A 266 -16.23 -22.54 -3.01
CA GLN A 266 -16.54 -21.68 -1.87
C GLN A 266 -16.24 -20.21 -2.21
N ALA A 267 -17.27 -19.50 -2.64
CA ALA A 267 -17.14 -18.06 -2.95
C ALA A 267 -16.54 -17.28 -1.78
N GLY A 268 -15.64 -16.36 -2.10
CA GLY A 268 -14.96 -15.55 -1.09
C GLY A 268 -13.82 -16.27 -0.37
N GLN A 269 -13.38 -17.43 -0.84
CA GLN A 269 -12.21 -18.12 -0.30
C GLN A 269 -11.13 -18.32 -1.37
N ALA A 270 -9.87 -18.27 -0.94
CA ALA A 270 -8.73 -18.55 -1.80
C ALA A 270 -7.55 -19.08 -0.96
N THR A 271 -6.63 -19.74 -1.64
CA THR A 271 -5.35 -20.14 -1.05
C THR A 271 -4.20 -19.58 -1.88
N MET A 272 -3.22 -18.99 -1.23
CA MET A 272 -2.03 -18.47 -1.88
C MET A 272 -0.83 -19.35 -1.56
N TYR A 273 -0.29 -19.98 -2.58
CA TYR A 273 0.80 -20.96 -2.51
C TYR A 273 2.13 -20.30 -2.88
N GLY A 274 3.21 -20.72 -2.21
CA GLY A 274 4.57 -20.40 -2.65
C GLY A 274 4.94 -21.21 -3.89
N SER A 275 5.53 -20.56 -4.90
CA SER A 275 6.02 -21.23 -6.10
C SER A 275 7.55 -21.16 -6.19
N GLY A 276 8.14 -22.23 -6.74
CA GLY A 276 9.44 -22.13 -7.39
C GLY A 276 10.68 -22.46 -6.57
N TYR A 277 10.57 -23.22 -5.46
CA TYR A 277 11.75 -23.91 -4.90
C TYR A 277 11.44 -25.36 -4.61
N ASN A 278 12.41 -26.19 -4.87
CA ASN A 278 12.36 -27.63 -4.84
C ASN A 278 11.48 -28.22 -3.74
N THR A 279 10.53 -29.01 -4.14
CA THR A 279 10.03 -30.16 -3.39
C THR A 279 8.92 -30.00 -2.37
N GLY A 280 8.15 -28.91 -2.33
CA GLY A 280 6.90 -28.89 -1.53
C GLY A 280 7.05 -28.96 -0.03
N THR A 281 8.26 -28.74 0.46
CA THR A 281 8.59 -28.72 1.89
C THR A 281 8.96 -27.34 2.40
N ASP A 282 8.96 -26.33 1.52
CA ASP A 282 9.38 -25.01 1.88
C ASP A 282 8.19 -24.07 2.02
N TYR A 283 8.17 -23.31 3.07
CA TYR A 283 7.24 -22.20 3.28
C TYR A 283 7.80 -20.94 2.65
N VAL A 284 6.99 -20.25 1.84
CA VAL A 284 7.40 -19.04 1.12
C VAL A 284 6.56 -17.85 1.55
N GLY A 285 7.21 -16.72 1.78
CA GLY A 285 6.57 -15.45 2.08
C GLY A 285 7.14 -14.30 1.28
N ILE A 286 6.49 -13.15 1.33
CA ILE A 286 6.97 -11.89 0.81
C ILE A 286 6.92 -10.83 1.90
N GLU A 287 7.92 -9.96 1.98
CA GLU A 287 7.96 -8.86 2.93
C GLU A 287 8.46 -7.58 2.31
N PHE A 288 8.07 -6.45 2.92
CA PHE A 288 8.74 -5.17 2.73
C PHE A 288 9.96 -5.09 3.63
N PHE A 289 11.04 -4.53 3.13
CA PHE A 289 12.24 -4.32 3.92
C PHE A 289 12.98 -3.05 3.50
N ARG A 290 13.76 -2.52 4.44
CA ARG A 290 14.62 -1.38 4.22
C ARG A 290 15.93 -1.82 3.58
N TRP A 291 16.20 -1.27 2.40
CA TRP A 291 17.41 -1.58 1.64
C TRP A 291 18.54 -0.62 2.01
N THR A 292 19.78 -1.11 2.21
CA THR A 292 20.97 -0.29 2.39
C THR A 292 22.08 -0.72 1.44
N GLU A 293 23.07 0.14 1.21
CA GLU A 293 24.14 -0.09 0.25
C GLU A 293 25.01 -1.32 0.58
N ASN A 294 25.16 -1.67 1.85
CA ASN A 294 25.89 -2.86 2.29
C ASN A 294 25.01 -4.11 2.31
N GLN A 295 24.47 -4.47 1.20
CA GLN A 295 23.45 -5.51 1.03
C GLN A 295 23.85 -6.91 1.52
N ALA A 296 25.16 -7.22 1.56
CA ALA A 296 25.66 -8.50 2.04
C ALA A 296 25.17 -8.87 3.46
N SER A 297 24.84 -7.88 4.28
CA SER A 297 24.34 -8.09 5.64
C SER A 297 22.80 -8.28 5.74
N TYR A 298 22.03 -8.01 4.66
CA TYR A 298 20.57 -8.17 4.64
C TYR A 298 20.10 -9.57 4.28
N TYR A 299 20.97 -10.39 3.75
CA TYR A 299 20.71 -11.80 3.52
C TYR A 299 20.76 -12.62 4.82
N THR A 300 21.00 -11.95 5.95
CA THR A 300 20.98 -12.64 7.23
C THR A 300 19.56 -12.97 7.65
N SER A 301 19.38 -14.21 8.05
CA SER A 301 18.17 -14.78 8.62
C SER A 301 17.49 -13.84 9.63
N PRO A 302 16.13 -13.78 9.69
CA PRO A 302 15.43 -13.17 10.82
C PRO A 302 15.92 -13.65 12.18
N ALA A 303 16.36 -14.90 12.28
CA ALA A 303 16.97 -15.45 13.49
C ALA A 303 18.26 -14.75 13.93
N VAL A 304 18.90 -13.99 13.04
CA VAL A 304 20.13 -13.24 13.33
C VAL A 304 19.86 -11.77 13.66
N ARG A 305 18.63 -11.27 13.44
CA ARG A 305 18.21 -9.94 13.88
C ARG A 305 17.64 -10.04 15.29
N PRO A 306 18.25 -9.43 16.31
CA PRO A 306 17.65 -9.35 17.64
C PRO A 306 16.24 -8.74 17.55
N GLY A 307 15.23 -9.47 18.02
CA GLY A 307 13.84 -9.02 18.01
C GLY A 307 13.04 -9.35 16.73
N TYR A 308 13.63 -9.97 15.71
CA TYR A 308 12.91 -10.47 14.54
C TYR A 308 12.46 -11.91 14.80
N THR A 309 11.17 -12.13 14.88
CA THR A 309 10.58 -13.47 15.05
C THR A 309 9.91 -13.91 13.76
N ALA A 310 9.61 -15.19 13.59
CA ALA A 310 8.80 -15.67 12.46
C ALA A 310 7.39 -15.06 12.45
N LYS A 311 6.92 -14.49 13.58
CA LYS A 311 5.71 -13.66 13.64
C LYS A 311 5.79 -12.42 12.77
N ASP A 312 7.00 -11.88 12.58
CA ASP A 312 7.24 -10.68 11.78
C ASP A 312 7.34 -10.99 10.28
N PHE A 313 7.35 -12.27 9.93
CA PHE A 313 7.49 -12.74 8.57
C PHE A 313 6.52 -13.88 8.27
N PRO A 314 5.27 -13.57 7.94
CA PRO A 314 4.29 -14.59 7.61
C PRO A 314 4.66 -15.34 6.33
N VAL A 315 4.49 -16.65 6.35
CA VAL A 315 4.76 -17.56 5.22
C VAL A 315 3.53 -18.35 4.81
N GLY A 316 3.45 -18.66 3.52
CA GLY A 316 2.39 -19.48 2.94
C GLY A 316 2.64 -21.00 3.08
N PRO A 317 1.61 -21.82 2.75
CA PRO A 317 0.35 -21.40 2.13
C PRO A 317 -0.46 -20.45 3.02
N PHE A 318 -1.03 -19.40 2.39
CA PHE A 318 -1.91 -18.46 3.09
C PHE A 318 -3.37 -18.80 2.76
N THR A 319 -4.21 -18.84 3.78
CA THR A 319 -5.67 -18.91 3.59
C THR A 319 -6.22 -17.50 3.50
N TRP A 320 -7.03 -17.24 2.49
CA TRP A 320 -7.68 -15.96 2.25
C TRP A 320 -9.19 -16.12 2.39
N VAL A 321 -9.81 -15.24 3.19
CA VAL A 321 -11.27 -15.15 3.36
C VAL A 321 -11.70 -13.73 3.05
N GLN A 322 -12.57 -13.56 2.06
CA GLN A 322 -13.08 -12.26 1.66
C GLN A 322 -14.05 -11.74 2.71
N LEU A 323 -13.82 -10.54 3.18
CA LEU A 323 -14.66 -9.84 4.14
C LEU A 323 -15.62 -8.86 3.47
N MET A 324 -15.21 -8.32 2.32
CA MET A 324 -15.99 -7.38 1.54
C MET A 324 -15.59 -7.51 0.06
N ASP A 325 -16.56 -7.53 -0.82
CA ASP A 325 -16.31 -7.58 -2.27
C ASP A 325 -16.03 -6.19 -2.89
N ALA A 326 -15.81 -6.16 -4.21
CA ALA A 326 -15.52 -4.92 -4.93
C ALA A 326 -16.65 -3.87 -4.83
N ASP A 327 -17.88 -4.32 -4.69
CA ASP A 327 -19.08 -3.46 -4.64
C ASP A 327 -19.43 -3.02 -3.21
N GLY A 328 -18.61 -3.42 -2.22
CA GLY A 328 -18.79 -3.06 -0.81
C GLY A 328 -19.77 -3.95 -0.05
N ASN A 329 -20.20 -5.08 -0.63
CA ASN A 329 -21.05 -6.02 0.09
C ASN A 329 -20.24 -6.74 1.18
N ASP A 330 -20.78 -6.78 2.38
CA ASP A 330 -20.20 -7.52 3.51
C ASP A 330 -20.35 -9.03 3.29
N LEU A 331 -19.22 -9.72 3.27
CA LEU A 331 -19.12 -11.18 3.11
C LEU A 331 -18.53 -11.84 4.35
N THR A 332 -18.39 -11.10 5.45
CA THR A 332 -17.82 -11.63 6.70
C THR A 332 -18.58 -12.88 7.12
N PRO A 333 -17.91 -14.04 7.28
CA PRO A 333 -18.58 -15.25 7.74
C PRO A 333 -19.25 -15.02 9.09
N ALA A 334 -20.46 -15.55 9.26
CA ALA A 334 -21.12 -15.57 10.56
C ALA A 334 -20.25 -16.38 11.55
N GLU A 335 -20.07 -15.84 12.76
CA GLU A 335 -19.35 -16.53 13.84
C GLU A 335 -20.08 -17.79 14.33
#